data_9f867190f126c53a633885aa17ee24eb
#
_entry.id   9f867190f126c53a633885aa17ee24eb
#
_cell.length_a   1.000
_cell.length_b   1.000
_cell.length_c   1.000
_cell.angle_alpha   90.00
_cell.angle_beta   90.00
_cell.angle_gamma   90.00
#
_symmetry.space_group_name_H-M   'P 1'
#
loop_
_entity.id
_entity.type
_entity.pdbx_description
1 polymer ?
#
loop_
_entity_poly.entity_id
_entity_poly.type
_entity_poly.pdbx_seq_one_letter_code
_entity_poly.pdbx_strand_id
1 'polypeptide(L)' 'MWSKGTIEVDGTEISYEVKHFEEGSDFGIDGGRISKLECRAKGGTIMHYERGWNKKPKTKLAAKAYEILKKKYN' A
#
# COMPACT_ATOMS: atom_id res chain seq x y z
N MET A 1 12.93 -5.72 -1.58
CA MET A 1 13.25 -4.28 -1.76
C MET A 1 12.21 -3.41 -1.06
N TRP A 2 12.67 -2.39 -0.38
CA TRP A 2 11.79 -1.42 0.29
C TRP A 2 11.76 -0.13 -0.49
N SER A 3 10.58 0.42 -0.67
CA SER A 3 10.40 1.76 -1.22
C SER A 3 9.50 2.56 -0.30
N LYS A 4 9.76 3.85 -0.18
CA LYS A 4 8.91 4.73 0.60
C LYS A 4 8.85 6.10 -0.05
N GLY A 5 7.77 6.81 0.21
CA GLY A 5 7.56 8.12 -0.38
C GLY A 5 6.19 8.65 0.00
N THR A 6 5.74 9.60 -0.78
CA THR A 6 4.42 10.19 -0.61
C THR A 6 3.69 10.24 -1.92
N ILE A 7 2.36 10.16 -1.83
CA ILE A 7 1.47 10.40 -2.97
C ILE A 7 0.38 11.37 -2.50
N GLU A 8 -0.21 12.09 -3.42
CA GLU A 8 -1.32 12.95 -3.11
C GLU A 8 -2.59 12.41 -3.74
N VAL A 9 -3.64 12.28 -2.93
CA VAL A 9 -4.94 11.78 -3.37
C VAL A 9 -6.00 12.75 -2.89
N ASP A 10 -6.73 13.36 -3.82
CA ASP A 10 -7.81 14.31 -3.51
C ASP A 10 -7.34 15.41 -2.55
N GLY A 11 -6.12 15.93 -2.76
CA GLY A 11 -5.58 16.99 -1.93
C GLY A 11 -4.99 16.54 -0.59
N THR A 12 -4.99 15.24 -0.32
CA THR A 12 -4.43 14.70 0.93
C THR A 12 -3.10 14.02 0.64
N GLU A 13 -2.07 14.38 1.40
CA GLU A 13 -0.78 13.72 1.30
C GLU A 13 -0.80 12.42 2.08
N ILE A 14 -0.36 11.35 1.41
CA ILE A 14 -0.30 10.02 2.01
C ILE A 14 1.13 9.53 1.94
N SER A 15 1.70 9.20 3.10
CA SER A 15 3.03 8.60 3.15
C SER A 15 2.88 7.08 3.10
N TYR A 16 3.84 6.42 2.44
CA TYR A 16 3.78 4.97 2.31
C TYR A 16 5.14 4.33 2.47
N GLU A 17 5.13 3.07 2.89
CA GLU A 17 6.27 2.18 2.85
C GLU A 17 5.78 0.88 2.24
N VAL A 18 6.54 0.36 1.28
CA VAL A 18 6.17 -0.86 0.58
C VAL A 18 7.38 -1.77 0.44
N LYS A 19 7.20 -3.04 0.77
CA LYS A 19 8.20 -4.07 0.48
C LYS A 19 7.69 -4.89 -0.70
N HIS A 20 8.49 -4.91 -1.76
CA HIS A 20 8.10 -5.60 -3.00
C HIS A 20 9.27 -6.38 -3.56
N PHE A 21 8.96 -7.42 -4.29
CA PHE A 21 9.93 -8.30 -4.91
C PHE A 21 9.81 -8.24 -6.42
N GLU A 22 10.76 -8.84 -7.14
CA GLU A 22 10.72 -8.88 -8.59
C GLU A 22 9.65 -9.83 -9.10
N GLU A 23 9.32 -10.86 -8.32
CA GLU A 23 8.32 -11.85 -8.69
C GLU A 23 7.21 -11.91 -7.66
N GLY A 24 6.01 -12.24 -8.10
CA GLY A 24 4.88 -12.42 -7.20
C GLY A 24 5.06 -13.65 -6.33
N SER A 25 4.30 -13.72 -5.24
CA SER A 25 4.33 -14.85 -4.33
C SER A 25 2.94 -15.08 -3.74
N ASP A 26 2.76 -16.24 -3.10
CA ASP A 26 1.50 -16.56 -2.44
C ASP A 26 1.20 -15.60 -1.28
N PHE A 27 2.21 -14.95 -0.75
CA PHE A 27 2.05 -14.00 0.35
C PHE A 27 1.90 -12.56 -0.12
N GLY A 28 2.07 -12.31 -1.42
CA GLY A 28 1.89 -10.99 -1.99
C GLY A 28 0.42 -10.63 -2.15
N ILE A 29 0.12 -9.35 -2.25
CA ILE A 29 -1.25 -8.88 -2.50
C ILE A 29 -1.72 -9.49 -3.83
N ASP A 30 -2.82 -10.22 -3.80
CA ASP A 30 -3.41 -10.89 -4.97
C ASP A 30 -2.39 -11.76 -5.72
N GLY A 31 -1.47 -12.39 -4.98
CA GLY A 31 -0.42 -13.19 -5.60
C GLY A 31 0.64 -12.37 -6.32
N GLY A 32 0.69 -11.06 -6.09
CA GLY A 32 1.60 -10.15 -6.74
C GLY A 32 2.90 -9.94 -5.98
N ARG A 33 3.57 -8.83 -6.29
CA ARG A 33 4.91 -8.56 -5.79
C ARG A 33 4.97 -7.82 -4.46
N ILE A 34 3.88 -7.18 -4.02
CA ILE A 34 3.84 -6.46 -2.75
C ILE A 34 3.65 -7.44 -1.61
N SER A 35 4.64 -7.54 -0.72
CA SER A 35 4.54 -8.41 0.45
C SER A 35 4.21 -7.63 1.72
N LYS A 36 4.55 -6.34 1.78
CA LYS A 36 4.21 -5.46 2.90
C LYS A 36 3.86 -4.09 2.37
N LEU A 37 2.86 -3.46 2.96
CA LEU A 37 2.41 -2.13 2.56
C LEU A 37 1.81 -1.44 3.76
N GLU A 38 2.26 -0.21 4.03
CA GLU A 38 1.65 0.62 5.05
C GLU A 38 1.46 2.02 4.47
N CYS A 39 0.27 2.56 4.65
CA CYS A 39 -0.05 3.93 4.25
C CYS A 39 -0.58 4.70 5.45
N ARG A 40 -0.12 5.94 5.58
CA ARG A 40 -0.50 6.83 6.67
C ARG A 40 -0.96 8.17 6.12
N ALA A 41 -1.99 8.71 6.73
CA ALA A 41 -2.51 10.02 6.41
C ALA A 41 -3.13 10.63 7.66
N LYS A 42 -3.01 11.94 7.81
CA LYS A 42 -3.64 12.68 8.91
C LYS A 42 -3.29 12.10 10.29
N GLY A 43 -2.03 11.68 10.44
CA GLY A 43 -1.51 11.19 11.70
C GLY A 43 -1.87 9.76 12.05
N GLY A 44 -2.45 9.00 11.15
CA GLY A 44 -2.82 7.62 11.42
C GLY A 44 -2.58 6.69 10.25
N THR A 45 -2.58 5.39 10.55
CA THR A 45 -2.48 4.35 9.53
C THR A 45 -3.84 4.16 8.87
N ILE A 46 -3.87 4.27 7.54
CA ILE A 46 -5.12 4.10 6.79
C ILE A 46 -5.20 2.75 6.09
N MET A 47 -4.08 2.04 6.00
CA MET A 47 -4.04 0.76 5.30
C MET A 47 -2.76 0.05 5.71
N HIS A 48 -2.84 -1.27 5.97
CA HIS A 48 -1.68 -2.06 6.36
C HIS A 48 -1.82 -3.49 5.89
N TYR A 49 -0.85 -3.94 5.10
CA TYR A 49 -0.75 -5.31 4.62
C TYR A 49 0.62 -5.87 5.01
N GLU A 50 0.63 -7.01 5.64
CA GLU A 50 1.87 -7.70 5.98
C GLU A 50 1.64 -9.19 5.79
N ARG A 51 1.90 -9.67 4.56
CA ARG A 51 1.64 -11.05 4.16
C ARG A 51 0.17 -11.45 4.33
N GLY A 52 -0.70 -10.47 4.46
CA GLY A 52 -2.13 -10.60 4.67
C GLY A 52 -2.63 -9.26 5.17
N TRP A 53 -3.92 -9.01 5.08
CA TRP A 53 -4.48 -7.72 5.48
C TRP A 53 -4.59 -7.60 7.00
N ASN A 54 -3.93 -6.59 7.58
CA ASN A 54 -4.13 -6.20 8.97
C ASN A 54 -5.15 -5.06 9.05
N LYS A 55 -5.11 -4.15 8.10
CA LYS A 55 -6.09 -3.07 7.99
C LYS A 55 -6.38 -2.84 6.52
N LYS A 56 -7.55 -3.28 6.07
CA LYS A 56 -7.98 -3.12 4.68
C LYS A 56 -8.26 -1.67 4.34
N PRO A 57 -8.11 -1.27 3.06
CA PRO A 57 -8.47 0.08 2.64
C PRO A 57 -10.00 0.21 2.64
N LYS A 58 -10.55 0.85 3.69
CA LYS A 58 -12.00 0.95 3.89
C LYS A 58 -12.60 2.27 3.44
N THR A 59 -11.80 3.31 3.29
CA THR A 59 -12.30 4.62 2.86
C THR A 59 -12.00 4.83 1.39
N LYS A 60 -12.67 5.81 0.77
CA LYS A 60 -12.37 6.15 -0.61
C LYS A 60 -10.91 6.59 -0.76
N LEU A 61 -10.41 7.35 0.20
CA LEU A 61 -9.03 7.81 0.19
C LEU A 61 -8.06 6.63 0.19
N ALA A 62 -8.25 5.70 1.10
CA ALA A 62 -7.40 4.52 1.20
C ALA A 62 -7.50 3.64 -0.04
N ALA A 63 -8.70 3.46 -0.57
CA ALA A 63 -8.90 2.66 -1.78
C ALA A 63 -8.19 3.25 -2.99
N LYS A 64 -8.23 4.57 -3.15
CA LYS A 64 -7.52 5.24 -4.24
C LYS A 64 -6.01 5.13 -4.09
N ALA A 65 -5.51 5.31 -2.87
CA ALA A 65 -4.08 5.14 -2.58
C ALA A 65 -3.63 3.72 -2.88
N TYR A 66 -4.42 2.74 -2.49
CA TYR A 66 -4.12 1.34 -2.74
C TYR A 66 -4.02 1.05 -4.24
N GLU A 67 -4.95 1.55 -5.05
CA GLU A 67 -4.91 1.32 -6.49
C GLU A 67 -3.68 1.94 -7.14
N ILE A 68 -3.29 3.14 -6.71
CA ILE A 68 -2.09 3.79 -7.22
C ILE A 68 -0.84 2.96 -6.92
N LEU A 69 -0.71 2.52 -5.68
CA LEU A 69 0.47 1.77 -5.25
C LEU A 69 0.49 0.36 -5.83
N LYS A 70 -0.68 -0.25 -5.98
CA LYS A 70 -0.79 -1.56 -6.60
C LYS A 70 -0.32 -1.50 -8.06
N LYS A 71 -0.72 -0.49 -8.81
CA LYS A 71 -0.26 -0.33 -10.19
C LYS A 71 1.25 -0.11 -10.27
N LYS A 72 1.79 0.60 -9.30
CA LYS A 72 3.21 0.96 -9.33
C LYS A 72 4.12 -0.18 -8.91
N TYR A 73 3.73 -0.96 -7.92
CA TYR A 73 4.63 -1.94 -7.30
C TYR A 73 4.19 -3.39 -7.43
N ASN A 74 2.92 -3.64 -7.70
CA ASN A 74 2.42 -5.01 -7.77
C ASN A 74 2.32 -5.51 -9.20
#